data_1554ec7ad99f226532778358ae3e155c
#
_entry.id   1554ec7ad99f226532778358ae3e155c
#
_cell.length_a   1.000
_cell.length_b   1.000
_cell.length_c   1.000
_cell.angle_alpha   90.00
_cell.angle_beta   90.00
_cell.angle_gamma   90.00
#
_symmetry.space_group_name_H-M   'P 1'
#
loop_
_entity.id
_entity.type
_entity.pdbx_description
1 polymer ?
#
loop_
_entity_poly.entity_id
_entity_poly.type
_entity_poly.pdbx_seq_one_letter_code
_entity_poly.pdbx_strand_id
1 'polypeptide(L)'
;QLDLSEQRNEHIFRQIEEALIVSIKPLEKMFKSVGLDLESILKIIRNNYSGYGGPNLPISNLPEENLTHDEQIAKKMIDKILELSAWRIAVQKLPFAHPLNENFRYTSGFGPRWGTTHNGTDMAARHGSPILATADGVISFAGWEKGYGKLVKIRHDFGFETRYAHMSKISVKVGQRVSQGKRIGAMGNTGRSTGTHLHYEIRKNGKPTNPMKYIRAKQDVF
;
A
#
# COMPACT_ATOMS: atom_id res chain seq x y z
N GLN A 1 -13.55 -19.17 42.83
CA GLN A 1 -13.67 -19.63 41.42
C GLN A 1 -13.85 -18.43 40.47
N LEU A 2 -14.64 -17.38 40.84
CA LEU A 2 -14.79 -16.13 40.06
C LEU A 2 -13.46 -15.39 39.92
N ASP A 3 -12.72 -15.20 41.00
CA ASP A 3 -11.43 -14.50 41.02
C ASP A 3 -10.37 -15.18 40.11
N LEU A 4 -10.31 -16.49 40.08
CA LEU A 4 -9.42 -17.24 39.19
C LEU A 4 -9.82 -17.13 37.71
N SER A 5 -11.10 -16.96 37.42
CA SER A 5 -11.60 -16.74 36.05
C SER A 5 -11.26 -15.34 35.55
N GLU A 6 -11.45 -14.34 36.40
CA GLU A 6 -11.09 -12.94 36.11
C GLU A 6 -9.59 -12.78 35.83
N GLN A 7 -8.73 -13.30 36.71
CA GLN A 7 -7.29 -13.28 36.54
C GLN A 7 -6.84 -13.96 35.22
N ARG A 8 -7.47 -15.07 34.86
CA ARG A 8 -7.18 -15.77 33.60
C ARG A 8 -7.62 -14.96 32.39
N ASN A 9 -8.77 -14.32 32.45
CA ASN A 9 -9.27 -13.45 31.39
C ASN A 9 -8.35 -12.25 31.19
N GLU A 10 -7.96 -11.55 32.25
CA GLU A 10 -7.02 -10.44 32.19
C GLU A 10 -5.67 -10.85 31.57
N HIS A 11 -5.17 -12.05 31.92
CA HIS A 11 -3.92 -12.55 31.34
C HIS A 11 -4.05 -12.80 29.82
N ILE A 12 -5.14 -13.44 29.38
CA ILE A 12 -5.42 -13.68 27.95
C ILE A 12 -5.56 -12.34 27.22
N PHE A 13 -6.30 -11.40 27.77
CA PHE A 13 -6.51 -10.08 27.19
C PHE A 13 -5.20 -9.32 27.00
N ARG A 14 -4.32 -9.33 28.00
CA ARG A 14 -3.01 -8.69 27.90
C ARG A 14 -2.15 -9.32 26.80
N GLN A 15 -2.14 -10.65 26.67
CA GLN A 15 -1.39 -11.34 25.61
C GLN A 15 -1.88 -10.97 24.22
N ILE A 16 -3.20 -10.84 24.02
CA ILE A 16 -3.78 -10.43 22.74
C ILE A 16 -3.43 -8.96 22.47
N GLU A 17 -3.52 -8.09 23.46
CA GLU A 17 -3.15 -6.67 23.31
C GLU A 17 -1.68 -6.50 22.90
N GLU A 18 -0.77 -7.21 23.56
CA GLU A 18 0.66 -7.21 23.19
C GLU A 18 0.88 -7.70 21.76
N ALA A 19 0.22 -8.78 21.35
CA ALA A 19 0.30 -9.29 19.98
C ALA A 19 -0.22 -8.30 18.93
N LEU A 20 -1.31 -7.58 19.22
CA LEU A 20 -1.86 -6.53 18.37
C LEU A 20 -0.90 -5.34 18.25
N ILE A 21 -0.33 -4.88 19.36
CA ILE A 21 0.66 -3.79 19.40
C ILE A 21 1.89 -4.16 18.57
N VAL A 22 2.41 -5.38 18.73
CA VAL A 22 3.55 -5.88 17.94
C VAL A 22 3.22 -5.88 16.45
N SER A 23 1.98 -6.18 16.07
CA SER A 23 1.54 -6.20 14.68
C SER A 23 1.35 -4.79 14.08
N ILE A 24 0.95 -3.78 14.88
CA ILE A 24 0.65 -2.42 14.44
C ILE A 24 1.92 -1.56 14.33
N LYS A 25 2.83 -1.62 15.31
CA LYS A 25 4.04 -0.79 15.37
C LYS A 25 4.90 -0.77 14.09
N PRO A 26 5.17 -1.92 13.42
CA PRO A 26 5.92 -1.92 12.17
C PRO A 26 5.18 -1.17 11.05
N LEU A 27 3.84 -1.29 10.98
CA LEU A 27 3.03 -0.58 10.00
C LEU A 27 3.08 0.94 10.23
N GLU A 28 2.93 1.39 11.47
CA GLU A 28 3.10 2.81 11.81
C GLU A 28 4.47 3.34 11.39
N LYS A 29 5.54 2.59 11.70
CA LYS A 29 6.91 2.97 11.31
C LYS A 29 7.03 3.12 9.80
N MET A 30 6.47 2.18 9.05
CA MET A 30 6.47 2.19 7.58
C MET A 30 5.81 3.46 7.03
N PHE A 31 4.62 3.81 7.51
CA PHE A 31 3.90 5.00 7.04
C PHE A 31 4.59 6.30 7.45
N LYS A 32 5.09 6.39 8.68
CA LYS A 32 5.84 7.56 9.18
C LYS A 32 7.11 7.79 8.37
N SER A 33 7.82 6.71 7.95
CA SER A 33 9.07 6.81 7.18
C SER A 33 8.88 7.47 5.80
N VAL A 34 7.68 7.37 5.22
CA VAL A 34 7.36 8.00 3.93
C VAL A 34 6.63 9.34 4.09
N GLY A 35 6.43 9.82 5.33
CA GLY A 35 5.78 11.09 5.61
C GLY A 35 4.29 11.12 5.32
N LEU A 36 3.60 10.00 5.57
CA LEU A 36 2.15 9.92 5.43
C LEU A 36 1.47 10.27 6.74
N ASP A 37 0.41 11.07 6.65
CA ASP A 37 -0.48 11.36 7.77
C ASP A 37 -1.41 10.17 8.01
N LEU A 38 -1.13 9.45 9.07
CA LEU A 38 -1.80 8.24 9.47
C LEU A 38 -3.26 8.44 9.85
N GLU A 39 -3.52 9.45 10.65
CA GLU A 39 -4.86 9.71 11.18
C GLU A 39 -5.84 10.02 10.05
N SER A 40 -5.40 10.85 9.10
CA SER A 40 -6.19 11.16 7.90
C SER A 40 -6.49 9.92 7.07
N ILE A 41 -5.50 9.03 6.87
CA ILE A 41 -5.67 7.79 6.09
C ILE A 41 -6.64 6.85 6.79
N LEU A 42 -6.44 6.60 8.09
CA LEU A 42 -7.32 5.72 8.88
C LEU A 42 -8.76 6.26 8.96
N LYS A 43 -8.92 7.58 9.11
CA LYS A 43 -10.24 8.23 9.09
C LYS A 43 -10.96 8.01 7.76
N ILE A 44 -10.26 8.19 6.64
CA ILE A 44 -10.83 7.95 5.30
C ILE A 44 -11.23 6.48 5.13
N ILE A 45 -10.38 5.55 5.60
CA ILE A 45 -10.68 4.11 5.53
C ILE A 45 -11.90 3.78 6.39
N ARG A 46 -11.95 4.23 7.63
CA ARG A 46 -13.10 4.00 8.52
C ARG A 46 -14.40 4.53 7.93
N ASN A 47 -14.37 5.68 7.27
CA ASN A 47 -15.59 6.29 6.68
C ASN A 47 -16.02 5.62 5.36
N ASN A 48 -15.08 5.16 4.54
CA ASN A 48 -15.37 4.66 3.19
C ASN A 48 -15.47 3.13 3.11
N TYR A 49 -14.93 2.42 4.08
CA TYR A 49 -14.90 0.95 4.13
C TYR A 49 -15.70 0.44 5.33
N SER A 50 -17.03 0.62 5.29
CA SER A 50 -17.96 0.11 6.31
C SER A 50 -18.06 -1.42 6.37
N GLY A 51 -17.40 -2.13 5.48
CA GLY A 51 -17.33 -3.58 5.41
C GLY A 51 -16.06 -4.17 6.02
N TYR A 52 -15.70 -3.75 7.20
CA TYR A 52 -14.69 -4.50 7.97
C TYR A 52 -15.25 -5.87 8.31
N GLY A 53 -15.06 -6.90 7.53
CA GLY A 53 -15.57 -8.25 7.67
C GLY A 53 -15.53 -8.90 9.07
N GLY A 54 -15.84 -8.12 10.11
CA GLY A 54 -16.02 -8.52 11.49
C GLY A 54 -17.50 -8.57 11.86
N PRO A 55 -17.86 -9.37 12.86
CA PRO A 55 -19.22 -9.38 13.38
C PRO A 55 -19.58 -7.98 13.88
N ASN A 56 -20.79 -7.52 13.56
CA ASN A 56 -21.35 -6.30 14.15
C ASN A 56 -21.66 -6.61 15.62
N LEU A 57 -20.66 -6.45 16.48
CA LEU A 57 -20.78 -6.77 17.89
C LEU A 57 -21.57 -5.65 18.57
N PRO A 58 -22.65 -5.98 19.33
CA PRO A 58 -23.46 -4.99 20.04
C PRO A 58 -22.62 -4.09 20.96
N ILE A 59 -21.53 -4.61 21.53
CA ILE A 59 -20.62 -3.93 22.45
C ILE A 59 -19.95 -2.69 21.82
N SER A 60 -19.69 -2.68 20.50
CA SER A 60 -19.04 -1.54 19.84
C SER A 60 -19.90 -0.25 19.84
N ASN A 61 -21.20 -0.39 20.01
CA ASN A 61 -22.16 0.70 19.97
C ASN A 61 -22.67 1.15 21.35
N LEU A 62 -22.25 0.49 22.44
CA LEU A 62 -22.67 0.83 23.79
C LEU A 62 -21.82 1.98 24.36
N PRO A 63 -22.41 2.92 25.11
CA PRO A 63 -21.69 3.93 25.88
C PRO A 63 -20.76 3.25 26.91
N GLU A 64 -19.55 3.75 27.07
CA GLU A 64 -18.54 3.17 27.99
C GLU A 64 -19.02 3.11 29.43
N GLU A 65 -19.86 4.05 29.83
CA GLU A 65 -20.42 4.17 31.19
C GLU A 65 -21.32 2.99 31.60
N ASN A 66 -21.82 2.22 30.63
CA ASN A 66 -22.73 1.10 30.88
C ASN A 66 -22.05 -0.28 30.72
N LEU A 67 -20.72 -0.30 30.52
CA LEU A 67 -19.96 -1.54 30.29
C LEU A 67 -19.34 -2.04 31.58
N THR A 68 -19.41 -3.35 31.81
CA THR A 68 -18.59 -4.05 32.83
C THR A 68 -17.11 -3.91 32.49
N HIS A 69 -16.23 -4.21 33.45
CA HIS A 69 -14.79 -4.18 33.25
C HIS A 69 -14.33 -5.07 32.08
N ASP A 70 -14.82 -6.29 31.99
CA ASP A 70 -14.50 -7.23 30.89
C ASP A 70 -15.03 -6.73 29.54
N GLU A 71 -16.20 -6.11 29.49
CA GLU A 71 -16.74 -5.52 28.27
C GLU A 71 -15.95 -4.30 27.80
N GLN A 72 -15.42 -3.48 28.71
CA GLN A 72 -14.51 -2.37 28.39
C GLN A 72 -13.21 -2.87 27.77
N ILE A 73 -12.62 -3.94 28.33
CA ILE A 73 -11.42 -4.57 27.78
C ILE A 73 -11.73 -5.16 26.40
N ALA A 74 -12.83 -5.89 26.25
CA ALA A 74 -13.24 -6.47 24.97
C ALA A 74 -13.46 -5.39 23.90
N LYS A 75 -14.09 -4.25 24.24
CA LYS A 75 -14.25 -3.10 23.36
C LYS A 75 -12.91 -2.54 22.89
N LYS A 76 -11.97 -2.31 23.80
CA LYS A 76 -10.61 -1.84 23.44
C LYS A 76 -9.89 -2.79 22.47
N MET A 77 -10.08 -4.09 22.65
CA MET A 77 -9.49 -5.09 21.76
C MET A 77 -10.12 -5.06 20.36
N ILE A 78 -11.45 -4.95 20.30
CA ILE A 78 -12.19 -4.82 19.04
C ILE A 78 -11.69 -3.58 18.29
N ASP A 79 -11.57 -2.44 18.96
CA ASP A 79 -11.07 -1.21 18.35
C ASP A 79 -9.66 -1.37 17.78
N LYS A 80 -8.75 -2.07 18.49
CA LYS A 80 -7.40 -2.38 18.00
C LYS A 80 -7.39 -3.36 16.82
N ILE A 81 -8.29 -4.35 16.82
CA ILE A 81 -8.44 -5.28 15.68
C ILE A 81 -8.96 -4.54 14.45
N LEU A 82 -9.92 -3.64 14.62
CA LEU A 82 -10.41 -2.78 13.55
C LEU A 82 -9.33 -1.84 13.03
N GLU A 83 -8.53 -1.28 13.92
CA GLU A 83 -7.37 -0.48 13.56
C GLU A 83 -6.35 -1.27 12.74
N LEU A 84 -5.96 -2.48 13.16
CA LEU A 84 -5.07 -3.36 12.41
C LEU A 84 -5.65 -3.72 11.03
N SER A 85 -6.94 -3.94 10.94
CA SER A 85 -7.63 -4.20 9.67
C SER A 85 -7.57 -2.99 8.75
N ALA A 86 -7.76 -1.77 9.28
CA ALA A 86 -7.61 -0.53 8.53
C ALA A 86 -6.18 -0.34 8.02
N TRP A 87 -5.16 -0.67 8.81
CA TRP A 87 -3.76 -0.65 8.40
C TRP A 87 -3.48 -1.59 7.23
N ARG A 88 -3.99 -2.82 7.28
CA ARG A 88 -3.83 -3.80 6.20
C ARG A 88 -4.47 -3.31 4.90
N ILE A 89 -5.65 -2.70 4.97
CA ILE A 89 -6.30 -2.08 3.82
C ILE A 89 -5.44 -0.93 3.29
N ALA A 90 -4.92 -0.05 4.15
CA ALA A 90 -4.05 1.05 3.74
C ALA A 90 -2.81 0.57 2.97
N VAL A 91 -2.17 -0.51 3.42
CA VAL A 91 -1.00 -1.11 2.73
C VAL A 91 -1.34 -1.59 1.33
N GLN A 92 -2.54 -2.14 1.11
CA GLN A 92 -2.97 -2.58 -0.22
C GLN A 92 -3.33 -1.40 -1.16
N LYS A 93 -3.84 -0.31 -0.58
CA LYS A 93 -4.26 0.89 -1.32
C LYS A 93 -3.11 1.83 -1.68
N LEU A 94 -1.97 1.69 -1.04
CA LEU A 94 -0.79 2.53 -1.23
C LEU A 94 0.34 1.78 -1.95
N PRO A 95 1.15 2.47 -2.78
CA PRO A 95 2.11 1.83 -3.68
C PRO A 95 3.39 1.40 -2.96
N PHE A 96 3.26 0.56 -1.94
CA PHE A 96 4.38 -0.01 -1.19
C PHE A 96 4.95 -1.30 -1.82
N ALA A 97 4.19 -1.97 -2.69
CA ALA A 97 4.67 -3.20 -3.32
C ALA A 97 5.72 -2.91 -4.40
N HIS A 98 6.55 -3.91 -4.68
CA HIS A 98 7.50 -3.84 -5.78
C HIS A 98 6.79 -4.08 -7.13
N PRO A 99 7.12 -3.33 -8.21
CA PRO A 99 6.49 -3.52 -9.52
C PRO A 99 6.99 -4.75 -10.29
N LEU A 100 8.05 -5.40 -9.80
CA LEU A 100 8.67 -6.59 -10.37
C LEU A 100 8.83 -7.65 -9.27
N ASN A 101 8.64 -8.92 -9.62
CA ASN A 101 8.87 -10.07 -8.74
C ASN A 101 9.99 -11.02 -9.22
N GLU A 102 10.68 -10.64 -10.28
CA GLU A 102 11.81 -11.37 -10.85
C GLU A 102 13.13 -10.64 -10.53
N ASN A 103 14.27 -11.28 -10.80
CA ASN A 103 15.57 -10.66 -10.65
C ASN A 103 15.72 -9.45 -11.58
N PHE A 104 16.11 -8.33 -11.03
CA PHE A 104 16.28 -7.06 -11.73
C PHE A 104 17.49 -6.30 -11.16
N ARG A 105 17.93 -5.28 -11.88
CA ARG A 105 18.98 -4.37 -11.46
C ARG A 105 18.46 -2.93 -11.46
N TYR A 106 18.66 -2.19 -10.39
CA TYR A 106 18.43 -0.75 -10.38
C TYR A 106 19.47 -0.06 -11.28
N THR A 107 19.02 0.70 -12.25
CA THR A 107 19.88 1.35 -13.25
C THR A 107 19.93 2.86 -13.11
N SER A 108 18.87 3.49 -12.60
CA SER A 108 18.83 4.93 -12.33
C SER A 108 17.85 5.27 -11.22
N GLY A 109 18.26 6.13 -10.29
CA GLY A 109 17.44 6.61 -9.18
C GLY A 109 16.61 7.86 -9.55
N PHE A 110 15.73 8.23 -8.63
CA PHE A 110 14.92 9.45 -8.65
C PHE A 110 15.79 10.68 -8.33
N GLY A 111 15.54 11.81 -9.00
CA GLY A 111 16.11 13.09 -8.63
C GLY A 111 16.89 13.77 -9.76
N PRO A 112 17.71 14.80 -9.44
CA PRO A 112 18.49 15.56 -10.42
C PRO A 112 19.45 14.69 -11.23
N ARG A 113 19.54 14.95 -12.54
CA ARG A 113 20.34 14.18 -13.49
C ARG A 113 20.75 15.07 -14.66
N TRP A 114 22.01 15.50 -14.74
CA TRP A 114 22.59 16.27 -15.85
C TRP A 114 21.66 17.31 -16.46
N GLY A 115 21.20 18.27 -15.65
CA GLY A 115 20.34 19.37 -16.11
C GLY A 115 18.85 19.02 -16.26
N THR A 116 18.44 17.80 -15.93
CA THR A 116 17.04 17.36 -15.92
C THR A 116 16.69 16.69 -14.60
N THR A 117 15.41 16.48 -14.34
CA THR A 117 14.96 15.70 -13.17
C THR A 117 14.42 14.35 -13.63
N HIS A 118 14.91 13.27 -13.05
CA HIS A 118 14.36 11.93 -13.22
C HIS A 118 13.19 11.73 -12.27
N ASN A 119 11.99 11.65 -12.82
CA ASN A 119 10.73 11.62 -12.05
C ASN A 119 10.38 10.24 -11.48
N GLY A 120 11.25 9.23 -11.68
CA GLY A 120 10.99 7.86 -11.28
C GLY A 120 12.26 7.10 -10.92
N THR A 121 12.16 5.79 -10.95
CA THR A 121 13.28 4.86 -10.77
C THR A 121 13.28 3.87 -11.94
N ASP A 122 14.47 3.62 -12.50
CA ASP A 122 14.65 2.70 -13.62
C ASP A 122 15.14 1.34 -13.10
N MET A 123 14.47 0.29 -13.54
CA MET A 123 14.74 -1.10 -13.16
C MET A 123 14.88 -1.96 -14.42
N ALA A 124 16.08 -2.49 -14.67
CA ALA A 124 16.36 -3.35 -15.82
C ALA A 124 16.18 -4.82 -15.45
N ALA A 125 15.43 -5.53 -16.27
CA ALA A 125 15.29 -6.98 -16.24
C ALA A 125 15.17 -7.52 -17.67
N ARG A 126 14.87 -8.82 -17.82
CA ARG A 126 14.68 -9.47 -19.11
C ARG A 126 13.52 -8.83 -19.88
N HIS A 127 13.66 -8.66 -21.20
CA HIS A 127 12.57 -8.23 -22.06
C HIS A 127 11.37 -9.18 -21.92
N GLY A 128 10.17 -8.63 -21.73
CA GLY A 128 8.97 -9.42 -21.49
C GLY A 128 8.69 -9.77 -20.03
N SER A 129 9.59 -9.44 -19.09
CA SER A 129 9.36 -9.61 -17.64
C SER A 129 8.04 -8.99 -17.23
N PRO A 130 7.23 -9.68 -16.40
CA PRO A 130 5.93 -9.19 -15.97
C PRO A 130 6.07 -7.92 -15.12
N ILE A 131 5.24 -6.93 -15.42
CA ILE A 131 5.09 -5.70 -14.63
C ILE A 131 3.79 -5.80 -13.86
N LEU A 132 3.85 -5.51 -12.56
CA LEU A 132 2.77 -5.69 -11.60
C LEU A 132 2.28 -4.34 -11.06
N ALA A 133 0.98 -4.23 -10.77
CA ALA A 133 0.40 -3.11 -10.04
C ALA A 133 0.93 -3.09 -8.60
N THR A 134 1.43 -1.95 -8.15
CA THR A 134 2.05 -1.81 -6.81
C THR A 134 1.06 -1.52 -5.71
N ALA A 135 -0.20 -1.22 -6.06
CA ALA A 135 -1.34 -1.04 -5.16
C ALA A 135 -2.65 -1.30 -5.91
N ASP A 136 -3.74 -1.44 -5.15
CA ASP A 136 -5.10 -1.44 -5.71
C ASP A 136 -5.40 -0.11 -6.37
N GLY A 137 -6.15 -0.13 -7.47
CA GLY A 137 -6.52 1.11 -8.15
C GLY A 137 -7.32 0.91 -9.43
N VAL A 138 -7.46 2.00 -10.17
CA VAL A 138 -8.15 2.04 -11.46
C VAL A 138 -7.19 2.53 -12.53
N ILE A 139 -7.12 1.82 -13.66
CA ILE A 139 -6.31 2.23 -14.81
C ILE A 139 -6.85 3.57 -15.35
N SER A 140 -6.07 4.63 -15.22
CA SER A 140 -6.41 5.96 -15.72
C SER A 140 -5.88 6.21 -17.14
N PHE A 141 -4.84 5.47 -17.54
CA PHE A 141 -4.26 5.53 -18.89
C PHE A 141 -3.63 4.18 -19.27
N ALA A 142 -3.81 3.75 -20.51
CA ALA A 142 -3.18 2.56 -21.07
C ALA A 142 -2.98 2.78 -22.58
N GLY A 143 -1.76 3.13 -22.99
CA GLY A 143 -1.50 3.50 -24.38
C GLY A 143 -0.10 4.04 -24.62
N TRP A 144 0.08 4.73 -25.76
CA TRP A 144 1.33 5.38 -26.13
C TRP A 144 1.37 6.84 -25.65
N GLU A 145 2.44 7.24 -24.97
CA GLU A 145 2.70 8.64 -24.59
C GLU A 145 4.12 9.04 -24.99
N LYS A 146 4.27 10.22 -25.58
CA LYS A 146 5.58 10.73 -26.05
C LYS A 146 6.60 10.73 -24.91
N GLY A 147 7.77 10.16 -25.16
CA GLY A 147 8.82 9.98 -24.16
C GLY A 147 8.69 8.68 -23.39
N TYR A 148 7.54 8.33 -22.85
CA TYR A 148 7.29 7.12 -22.06
C TYR A 148 7.11 5.84 -22.91
N GLY A 149 6.78 5.97 -24.22
CA GLY A 149 6.43 4.81 -25.03
C GLY A 149 5.08 4.21 -24.63
N LYS A 150 4.99 2.88 -24.58
CA LYS A 150 3.82 2.21 -24.01
C LYS A 150 3.81 2.39 -22.51
N LEU A 151 2.74 3.02 -22.01
CA LEU A 151 2.58 3.50 -20.65
C LEU A 151 1.27 3.03 -20.06
N VAL A 152 1.30 2.60 -18.79
CA VAL A 152 0.13 2.42 -17.94
C VAL A 152 0.21 3.42 -16.79
N LYS A 153 -0.90 4.13 -16.51
CA LYS A 153 -1.08 4.94 -15.30
C LYS A 153 -2.20 4.32 -14.47
N ILE A 154 -1.96 4.20 -13.17
CA ILE A 154 -2.95 3.69 -12.22
C ILE A 154 -3.22 4.78 -11.20
N ARG A 155 -4.49 5.15 -11.04
CA ARG A 155 -4.96 6.03 -9.99
C ARG A 155 -5.33 5.17 -8.78
N HIS A 156 -4.72 5.48 -7.65
CA HIS A 156 -4.95 4.85 -6.35
C HIS A 156 -5.70 5.79 -5.42
N ASP A 157 -6.05 5.31 -4.26
CA ASP A 157 -6.64 6.13 -3.21
C ASP A 157 -5.63 7.14 -2.62
N PHE A 158 -6.10 8.07 -1.81
CA PHE A 158 -5.29 9.08 -1.10
C PHE A 158 -4.44 9.99 -2.01
N GLY A 159 -4.89 10.22 -3.27
CA GLY A 159 -4.21 11.10 -4.23
C GLY A 159 -2.93 10.51 -4.84
N PHE A 160 -2.73 9.19 -4.78
CA PHE A 160 -1.61 8.53 -5.42
C PHE A 160 -1.91 8.15 -6.87
N GLU A 161 -0.87 8.23 -7.70
CA GLU A 161 -0.83 7.70 -9.06
C GLU A 161 0.51 6.98 -9.26
N THR A 162 0.50 5.83 -9.91
CA THR A 162 1.71 5.16 -10.35
C THR A 162 1.77 5.08 -11.87
N ARG A 163 2.99 5.15 -12.43
CA ARG A 163 3.26 5.10 -13.86
C ARG A 163 4.28 4.00 -14.17
N TYR A 164 4.00 3.26 -15.24
CA TYR A 164 4.79 2.12 -15.69
C TYR A 164 5.06 2.30 -17.18
N ALA A 165 6.30 2.69 -17.53
CA ALA A 165 6.65 3.08 -18.88
C ALA A 165 7.62 2.11 -19.57
N HIS A 166 7.91 2.40 -20.85
CA HIS A 166 8.78 1.64 -21.76
C HIS A 166 8.35 0.19 -21.97
N MET A 167 7.05 -0.10 -21.76
CA MET A 167 6.50 -1.46 -21.86
C MET A 167 6.59 -2.02 -23.28
N SER A 168 6.76 -3.33 -23.42
CA SER A 168 6.62 -4.05 -24.70
C SER A 168 5.14 -4.37 -24.98
N LYS A 169 4.38 -4.70 -23.93
CA LYS A 169 2.97 -5.08 -24.01
C LYS A 169 2.18 -4.50 -22.85
N ILE A 170 1.00 -3.94 -23.14
CA ILE A 170 -0.02 -3.54 -22.17
C ILE A 170 -1.06 -4.67 -22.11
N SER A 171 -1.45 -5.10 -20.91
CA SER A 171 -2.40 -6.20 -20.68
C SER A 171 -3.69 -5.76 -19.97
N VAL A 172 -3.90 -4.46 -19.83
CA VAL A 172 -5.05 -3.84 -19.16
C VAL A 172 -5.62 -2.72 -20.01
N LYS A 173 -6.84 -2.26 -19.68
CA LYS A 173 -7.54 -1.17 -20.38
C LYS A 173 -7.98 -0.09 -19.41
N VAL A 174 -8.15 1.14 -19.92
CA VAL A 174 -8.66 2.28 -19.14
C VAL A 174 -10.01 1.93 -18.49
N GLY A 175 -10.20 2.36 -17.25
CA GLY A 175 -11.36 2.07 -16.42
C GLY A 175 -11.32 0.72 -15.69
N GLN A 176 -10.38 -0.17 -16.03
CA GLN A 176 -10.23 -1.47 -15.37
C GLN A 176 -9.77 -1.28 -13.92
N ARG A 177 -10.42 -1.96 -12.96
CA ARG A 177 -9.94 -2.11 -11.58
C ARG A 177 -8.85 -3.17 -11.54
N VAL A 178 -7.80 -2.90 -10.79
CA VAL A 178 -6.69 -3.82 -10.56
C VAL A 178 -6.37 -3.88 -9.09
N SER A 179 -6.02 -5.07 -8.60
CA SER A 179 -5.51 -5.27 -7.24
C SER A 179 -3.98 -5.25 -7.25
N GLN A 180 -3.38 -4.96 -6.09
CA GLN A 180 -1.95 -5.08 -5.88
C GLN A 180 -1.44 -6.46 -6.33
N GLY A 181 -0.31 -6.51 -7.03
CA GLY A 181 0.25 -7.75 -7.60
C GLY A 181 -0.35 -8.20 -8.93
N LYS A 182 -1.43 -7.55 -9.41
CA LYS A 182 -2.00 -7.87 -10.73
C LYS A 182 -1.02 -7.52 -11.84
N ARG A 183 -0.75 -8.48 -12.74
CA ARG A 183 0.03 -8.21 -13.96
C ARG A 183 -0.71 -7.20 -14.84
N ILE A 184 -0.02 -6.10 -15.19
CA ILE A 184 -0.55 -5.02 -16.03
C ILE A 184 0.10 -4.96 -17.41
N GLY A 185 1.22 -5.67 -17.60
CA GLY A 185 1.88 -5.76 -18.89
C GLY A 185 3.26 -6.41 -18.79
N ALA A 186 4.13 -6.06 -19.71
CA ALA A 186 5.47 -6.65 -19.84
C ALA A 186 6.53 -5.58 -20.13
N MET A 187 7.72 -5.76 -19.57
CA MET A 187 8.86 -4.88 -19.75
C MET A 187 9.33 -4.84 -21.20
N GLY A 188 9.76 -3.69 -21.66
CA GLY A 188 10.24 -3.48 -23.02
C GLY A 188 11.30 -2.38 -23.12
N ASN A 189 11.37 -1.80 -24.33
CA ASN A 189 12.30 -0.72 -24.68
C ASN A 189 11.60 0.28 -25.63
N THR A 190 10.37 0.67 -25.32
CA THR A 190 9.59 1.57 -26.18
C THR A 190 9.70 3.04 -25.73
N GLY A 191 9.49 3.99 -26.65
CA GLY A 191 9.61 5.41 -26.35
C GLY A 191 11.07 5.87 -26.29
N ARG A 192 11.37 6.84 -25.43
CA ARG A 192 12.73 7.37 -25.24
C ARG A 192 13.48 6.52 -24.23
N SER A 193 14.05 5.42 -24.68
CA SER A 193 14.76 4.44 -23.85
C SER A 193 15.96 3.91 -24.59
N THR A 194 17.07 3.70 -23.88
CA THR A 194 18.35 3.22 -24.42
C THR A 194 18.56 1.71 -24.25
N GLY A 195 17.66 1.03 -23.54
CA GLY A 195 17.74 -0.42 -23.27
C GLY A 195 16.51 -0.92 -22.54
N THR A 196 16.35 -2.23 -22.44
CA THR A 196 15.20 -2.85 -21.80
C THR A 196 15.17 -2.54 -20.31
N HIS A 197 14.16 -1.78 -19.87
CA HIS A 197 13.92 -1.45 -18.45
C HIS A 197 12.48 -1.01 -18.23
N LEU A 198 12.07 -1.02 -16.97
CA LEU A 198 10.86 -0.36 -16.48
C LEU A 198 11.25 1.00 -15.92
N HIS A 199 10.67 2.08 -16.43
CA HIS A 199 10.64 3.37 -15.76
C HIS A 199 9.39 3.42 -14.88
N TYR A 200 9.58 3.51 -13.55
CA TYR A 200 8.51 3.48 -12.55
C TYR A 200 8.43 4.78 -11.76
N GLU A 201 7.25 5.41 -11.75
CA GLU A 201 7.00 6.63 -10.97
C GLU A 201 5.92 6.39 -9.92
N ILE A 202 6.08 7.04 -8.77
CA ILE A 202 5.02 7.31 -7.80
C ILE A 202 4.79 8.81 -7.76
N ARG A 203 3.51 9.21 -7.85
CA ARG A 203 3.10 10.61 -7.72
C ARG A 203 2.09 10.73 -6.58
N LYS A 204 2.23 11.79 -5.78
CA LYS A 204 1.26 12.19 -4.76
C LYS A 204 0.71 13.56 -5.13
N ASN A 205 -0.61 13.68 -5.32
CA ASN A 205 -1.28 14.91 -5.75
C ASN A 205 -0.61 15.51 -7.01
N GLY A 206 -0.30 14.67 -8.01
CA GLY A 206 0.33 15.04 -9.28
C GLY A 206 1.85 15.28 -9.21
N LYS A 207 2.45 15.42 -8.04
CA LYS A 207 3.90 15.66 -7.87
C LYS A 207 4.67 14.33 -7.79
N PRO A 208 5.74 14.14 -8.59
CA PRO A 208 6.57 12.94 -8.49
C PRO A 208 7.29 12.86 -7.14
N THR A 209 7.38 11.67 -6.60
CA THR A 209 8.09 11.35 -5.36
C THR A 209 9.04 10.20 -5.59
N ASN A 210 10.05 10.04 -4.73
CA ASN A 210 11.02 8.96 -4.86
C ASN A 210 10.38 7.58 -4.58
N PRO A 211 10.23 6.69 -5.60
CA PRO A 211 9.57 5.41 -5.43
C PRO A 211 10.27 4.50 -4.41
N MET A 212 11.59 4.62 -4.31
CA MET A 212 12.37 3.77 -3.41
C MET A 212 12.08 4.01 -1.93
N LYS A 213 11.56 5.19 -1.55
CA LYS A 213 11.10 5.44 -0.19
C LYS A 213 9.96 4.49 0.19
N TYR A 214 8.99 4.31 -0.71
CA TYR A 214 7.82 3.46 -0.50
C TYR A 214 8.16 1.97 -0.54
N ILE A 215 8.94 1.56 -1.54
CA ILE A 215 9.34 0.15 -1.72
C ILE A 215 10.16 -0.34 -0.51
N ARG A 216 11.17 0.44 -0.09
CA ARG A 216 12.02 0.09 1.07
C ARG A 216 11.24 0.07 2.38
N ALA A 217 10.34 1.05 2.58
CA ALA A 217 9.53 1.10 3.79
C ALA A 217 8.76 -0.21 4.05
N LYS A 218 8.29 -0.89 2.99
CA LYS A 218 7.66 -2.21 3.11
C LYS A 218 8.66 -3.32 3.39
N GLN A 219 9.83 -3.31 2.76
CA GLN A 219 10.87 -4.31 2.96
C GLN A 219 11.45 -4.30 4.39
N ASP A 220 11.44 -3.12 5.04
CA ASP A 220 11.91 -2.96 6.42
C ASP A 220 10.91 -3.51 7.46
N VAL A 221 9.72 -3.93 7.04
CA VAL A 221 8.60 -4.36 7.91
C VAL A 221 8.20 -5.83 7.68
N PHE A 222 8.33 -6.32 6.45
CA PHE A 222 7.96 -7.65 6.00
C PHE A 222 9.13 -8.33 5.28
#